data_cf1322af5125209db038102df7c242d2
#
_entry.id   cf1322af5125209db038102df7c242d2
#
_cell.length_a   1.000
_cell.length_b   1.000
_cell.length_c   1.000
_cell.angle_alpha   90.00
_cell.angle_beta   90.00
_cell.angle_gamma   90.00
#
_symmetry.space_group_name_H-M   'P 1'
#
loop_
_entity.id
_entity.type
_entity.pdbx_description
1 polymer ?
#
loop_
_entity_poly.entity_id
_entity_poly.type
_entity_poly.pdbx_seq_one_letter_code
_entity_poly.pdbx_strand_id
1 'polypeptide(L)'
;PGIVDMNVYVGEPGARHRESYRTVGLAAAAGGVTTLAVRPDTDPPIDDAAVLGFVAQRAAEACPVNVRIMGALTRGCAGKLMSEMGFLTDAGAVAFSDGDHAVADPVVMRRCLTYARSMGALVIHHPQEPAFAARGCATESFFATKLGLPGVPAMAERMMLERDLALVELTGARYHADQVSTRGALEALARAGADC
;
A
#
# COMPACT_ATOMS: atom_id res chain seq x y z
N PRO A 1 9.69 -23.49 -0.06
CA PRO A 1 9.49 -22.05 -0.21
C PRO A 1 8.47 -21.59 0.82
N GLY A 2 8.74 -20.44 1.47
CA GLY A 2 7.79 -19.83 2.39
C GLY A 2 6.83 -18.87 1.69
N ILE A 3 5.79 -18.46 2.40
CA ILE A 3 4.84 -17.46 1.95
C ILE A 3 5.51 -16.06 1.98
N VAL A 4 5.17 -15.23 1.02
CA VAL A 4 5.53 -13.80 1.00
C VAL A 4 4.25 -13.00 1.27
N ASP A 5 4.24 -12.22 2.35
CA ASP A 5 3.15 -11.30 2.66
C ASP A 5 3.52 -9.90 2.15
N MET A 6 2.72 -9.38 1.22
CA MET A 6 3.02 -8.14 0.51
C MET A 6 2.35 -6.90 1.10
N ASN A 7 1.57 -7.00 2.18
CA ASN A 7 0.89 -5.84 2.77
C ASN A 7 0.88 -5.90 4.29
N VAL A 8 2.04 -5.71 4.90
CA VAL A 8 2.19 -5.82 6.35
C VAL A 8 2.32 -4.45 7.00
N TYR A 9 1.39 -4.11 7.89
CA TYR A 9 1.54 -2.96 8.76
C TYR A 9 2.34 -3.36 10.00
N VAL A 10 3.40 -2.62 10.30
CA VAL A 10 4.16 -2.75 11.54
C VAL A 10 4.12 -1.42 12.28
N GLY A 11 3.69 -1.42 13.53
CA GLY A 11 3.57 -0.21 14.33
C GLY A 11 4.92 0.42 14.76
N GLU A 12 6.04 -0.06 14.25
CA GLU A 12 7.37 0.46 14.56
C GLU A 12 7.99 1.09 13.29
N PRO A 13 8.35 2.39 13.31
CA PRO A 13 8.27 3.36 14.41
C PRO A 13 6.86 3.87 14.71
N GLY A 14 6.70 4.50 15.88
CA GLY A 14 5.50 5.23 16.29
C GLY A 14 4.57 4.47 17.23
N ALA A 15 4.02 3.35 16.80
CA ALA A 15 3.04 2.57 17.56
C ALA A 15 3.56 1.17 17.99
N ARG A 16 4.81 1.10 18.42
CA ARG A 16 5.49 -0.15 18.81
C ARG A 16 4.73 -0.97 19.87
N HIS A 17 3.92 -0.34 20.68
CA HIS A 17 3.07 -1.01 21.67
C HIS A 17 1.97 -1.87 21.04
N ARG A 18 1.59 -1.59 19.78
CA ARG A 18 0.62 -2.37 19.01
C ARG A 18 1.30 -3.56 18.32
N GLU A 19 2.40 -3.31 17.61
CA GLU A 19 3.16 -4.30 16.87
C GLU A 19 4.62 -3.83 16.72
N SER A 20 5.58 -4.76 16.82
CA SER A 20 7.01 -4.52 16.64
C SER A 20 7.58 -5.49 15.60
N TYR A 21 8.76 -5.22 15.06
CA TYR A 21 9.44 -6.13 14.12
C TYR A 21 9.68 -7.52 14.74
N ARG A 22 9.89 -7.59 16.07
CA ARG A 22 10.02 -8.87 16.76
C ARG A 22 8.71 -9.65 16.80
N THR A 23 7.61 -9.00 17.15
CA THR A 23 6.32 -9.68 17.34
C THR A 23 5.72 -10.10 16.00
N VAL A 24 5.73 -9.22 15.00
CA VAL A 24 5.26 -9.57 13.65
C VAL A 24 6.12 -10.67 13.04
N GLY A 25 7.44 -10.65 13.22
CA GLY A 25 8.33 -11.67 12.69
C GLY A 25 8.12 -13.04 13.32
N LEU A 26 7.84 -13.12 14.62
CA LEU A 26 7.49 -14.36 15.29
C LEU A 26 6.13 -14.90 14.82
N ALA A 27 5.14 -14.03 14.65
CA ALA A 27 3.83 -14.42 14.11
C ALA A 27 3.95 -14.91 12.66
N ALA A 28 4.72 -14.20 11.83
CA ALA A 28 5.02 -14.58 10.45
C ALA A 28 5.67 -15.98 10.37
N ALA A 29 6.73 -16.19 11.14
CA ALA A 29 7.44 -17.48 11.18
C ALA A 29 6.50 -18.63 11.61
N ALA A 30 5.66 -18.41 12.62
CA ALA A 30 4.67 -19.37 13.08
C ALA A 30 3.61 -19.69 12.00
N GLY A 31 3.26 -18.70 11.16
CA GLY A 31 2.33 -18.86 10.02
C GLY A 31 2.98 -19.39 8.73
N GLY A 32 4.30 -19.65 8.71
CA GLY A 32 5.01 -20.08 7.51
C GLY A 32 5.34 -18.96 6.53
N VAL A 33 5.20 -17.69 6.95
CA VAL A 33 5.60 -16.52 6.18
C VAL A 33 7.09 -16.28 6.39
N THR A 34 7.85 -16.25 5.32
CA THR A 34 9.32 -16.09 5.36
C THR A 34 9.80 -14.73 4.90
N THR A 35 8.93 -13.95 4.30
CA THR A 35 9.24 -12.60 3.83
C THR A 35 8.03 -11.69 4.01
N LEU A 36 8.27 -10.53 4.60
CA LEU A 36 7.28 -9.47 4.82
C LEU A 36 7.65 -8.26 3.94
N ALA A 37 6.70 -7.75 3.17
CA ALA A 37 6.81 -6.43 2.57
C ALA A 37 6.02 -5.44 3.44
N VAL A 38 6.74 -4.54 4.11
CA VAL A 38 6.16 -3.65 5.13
C VAL A 38 5.78 -2.31 4.54
N ARG A 39 4.63 -1.83 4.95
CA ARG A 39 4.01 -0.58 4.51
C ARG A 39 4.73 0.64 5.08
N PRO A 40 4.68 1.78 4.38
CA PRO A 40 5.39 2.99 4.79
C PRO A 40 4.60 3.92 5.72
N ASP A 41 3.32 3.67 5.97
CA ASP A 41 2.40 4.51 6.74
C ASP A 41 2.59 4.36 8.27
N THR A 42 3.83 4.45 8.70
CA THR A 42 4.27 4.47 10.11
C THR A 42 4.31 5.91 10.65
N ASP A 43 4.75 6.11 11.89
CA ASP A 43 4.93 7.43 12.50
C ASP A 43 6.35 7.56 13.07
N PRO A 44 7.24 8.33 12.39
CA PRO A 44 7.02 9.03 11.12
C PRO A 44 6.85 8.07 9.93
N PRO A 45 6.22 8.51 8.83
CA PRO A 45 6.09 7.71 7.62
C PRO A 45 7.46 7.51 6.94
N ILE A 46 7.59 6.43 6.16
CA ILE A 46 8.86 6.10 5.47
C ILE A 46 8.93 6.88 4.14
N ASP A 47 8.96 8.21 4.23
CA ASP A 47 9.05 9.12 3.08
C ASP A 47 10.42 9.77 2.92
N ASP A 48 11.36 9.41 3.80
CA ASP A 48 12.75 9.86 3.83
C ASP A 48 13.72 8.68 3.95
N ALA A 49 14.89 8.79 3.32
CA ALA A 49 15.92 7.76 3.30
C ALA A 49 16.49 7.45 4.71
N ALA A 50 16.52 8.43 5.61
CA ALA A 50 17.00 8.22 6.98
C ALA A 50 16.01 7.38 7.79
N VAL A 51 14.70 7.63 7.63
CA VAL A 51 13.65 6.82 8.26
C VAL A 51 13.69 5.39 7.71
N LEU A 52 13.85 5.23 6.38
CA LEU A 52 13.99 3.91 5.76
C LEU A 52 15.20 3.17 6.31
N GLY A 53 16.36 3.82 6.41
CA GLY A 53 17.59 3.24 6.97
C GLY A 53 17.42 2.80 8.43
N PHE A 54 16.75 3.61 9.25
CA PHE A 54 16.41 3.27 10.63
C PHE A 54 15.52 2.01 10.68
N VAL A 55 14.46 1.96 9.86
CA VAL A 55 13.55 0.82 9.79
C VAL A 55 14.28 -0.45 9.34
N ALA A 56 15.15 -0.34 8.33
CA ALA A 56 15.95 -1.46 7.84
C ALA A 56 16.87 -2.05 8.93
N GLN A 57 17.53 -1.19 9.69
CA GLN A 57 18.37 -1.60 10.81
C GLN A 57 17.53 -2.30 11.90
N ARG A 58 16.40 -1.70 12.30
CA ARG A 58 15.53 -2.28 13.32
C ARG A 58 14.94 -3.63 12.90
N ALA A 59 14.54 -3.76 11.65
CA ALA A 59 14.05 -5.02 11.10
C ALA A 59 15.16 -6.09 11.11
N ALA A 60 16.37 -5.76 10.67
CA ALA A 60 17.50 -6.69 10.67
C ALA A 60 17.88 -7.19 12.07
N GLU A 61 17.80 -6.31 13.08
CA GLU A 61 18.13 -6.67 14.47
C GLU A 61 17.07 -7.52 15.17
N ALA A 62 15.77 -7.32 14.85
CA ALA A 62 14.67 -7.82 15.66
C ALA A 62 13.78 -8.85 14.96
N CYS A 63 13.70 -8.85 13.63
CA CYS A 63 12.78 -9.70 12.89
C CYS A 63 13.45 -11.03 12.48
N PRO A 64 12.90 -12.19 12.83
CA PRO A 64 13.48 -13.49 12.47
C PRO A 64 13.20 -13.91 11.01
N VAL A 65 12.39 -13.17 10.27
CA VAL A 65 12.09 -13.40 8.84
C VAL A 65 12.58 -12.23 8.00
N ASN A 66 12.65 -12.41 6.68
CA ASN A 66 13.08 -11.35 5.78
C ASN A 66 12.08 -10.19 5.79
N VAL A 67 12.58 -8.96 5.85
CA VAL A 67 11.78 -7.75 5.72
C VAL A 67 12.19 -6.99 4.47
N ARG A 68 11.20 -6.63 3.66
CA ARG A 68 11.31 -5.74 2.50
C ARG A 68 10.51 -4.48 2.79
N ILE A 69 11.08 -3.32 2.56
CA ILE A 69 10.49 -2.05 2.99
C ILE A 69 9.94 -1.32 1.78
N MET A 70 8.69 -0.87 1.88
CA MET A 70 8.12 0.05 0.91
C MET A 70 8.45 1.49 1.33
N GLY A 71 8.73 2.34 0.34
CA GLY A 71 8.77 3.79 0.55
C GLY A 71 7.39 4.42 0.37
N ALA A 72 7.15 5.55 1.01
CA ALA A 72 5.93 6.32 0.78
C ALA A 72 5.88 6.82 -0.68
N LEU A 73 4.72 6.69 -1.31
CA LEU A 73 4.47 7.21 -2.66
C LEU A 73 4.36 8.72 -2.64
N THR A 74 3.71 9.27 -1.59
CA THR A 74 3.60 10.70 -1.37
C THR A 74 4.17 11.09 0.00
N ARG A 75 4.61 12.35 0.13
CA ARG A 75 5.15 12.88 1.38
C ARG A 75 4.11 12.78 2.50
N GLY A 76 4.52 12.19 3.62
CA GLY A 76 3.65 11.96 4.75
C GLY A 76 2.51 10.98 4.47
N CYS A 77 2.54 10.20 3.39
CA CYS A 77 1.41 9.37 2.91
C CYS A 77 0.11 10.21 2.76
N ALA A 78 0.24 11.50 2.40
CA ALA A 78 -0.86 12.46 2.42
C ALA A 78 -1.61 12.59 1.08
N GLY A 79 -1.18 11.89 0.02
CA GLY A 79 -1.81 11.92 -1.32
C GLY A 79 -1.67 13.25 -2.06
N LYS A 80 -0.75 14.15 -1.66
CA LYS A 80 -0.68 15.53 -2.19
C LYS A 80 0.59 15.83 -2.99
N LEU A 81 1.73 15.42 -2.48
CA LEU A 81 3.04 15.69 -3.09
C LEU A 81 3.81 14.38 -3.19
N MET A 82 4.34 14.08 -4.37
CA MET A 82 5.20 12.93 -4.58
C MET A 82 6.42 12.97 -3.63
N SER A 83 6.79 11.81 -3.08
CA SER A 83 8.00 11.65 -2.26
C SER A 83 9.27 11.68 -3.14
N GLU A 84 10.43 11.69 -2.50
CA GLU A 84 11.72 11.59 -3.18
C GLU A 84 12.04 10.11 -3.51
N MET A 85 11.21 9.50 -4.37
CA MET A 85 11.24 8.07 -4.68
C MET A 85 12.63 7.59 -5.13
N GLY A 86 13.42 8.43 -5.82
CA GLY A 86 14.79 8.08 -6.24
C GLY A 86 15.69 7.80 -5.05
N PHE A 87 15.74 8.70 -4.07
CA PHE A 87 16.55 8.49 -2.85
C PHE A 87 16.05 7.32 -2.01
N LEU A 88 14.75 7.09 -1.97
CA LEU A 88 14.18 5.93 -1.30
C LEU A 88 14.56 4.62 -2.01
N THR A 89 14.59 4.61 -3.35
CA THR A 89 15.05 3.46 -4.13
C THR A 89 16.53 3.17 -3.83
N ASP A 90 17.38 4.19 -3.84
CA ASP A 90 18.82 4.06 -3.53
C ASP A 90 19.03 3.56 -2.09
N ALA A 91 18.14 3.92 -1.15
CA ALA A 91 18.15 3.45 0.23
C ALA A 91 17.59 2.02 0.39
N GLY A 92 17.02 1.41 -0.66
CA GLY A 92 16.58 0.02 -0.67
C GLY A 92 15.06 -0.20 -0.61
N ALA A 93 14.25 0.82 -0.92
CA ALA A 93 12.80 0.63 -1.08
C ALA A 93 12.50 -0.32 -2.25
N VAL A 94 11.63 -1.32 -2.02
CA VAL A 94 11.29 -2.33 -3.03
C VAL A 94 10.04 -2.00 -3.83
N ALA A 95 9.19 -1.13 -3.31
CA ALA A 95 7.95 -0.64 -3.91
C ALA A 95 7.55 0.69 -3.25
N PHE A 96 6.53 1.35 -3.79
CA PHE A 96 6.00 2.60 -3.26
C PHE A 96 4.51 2.51 -3.01
N SER A 97 4.08 2.95 -1.83
CA SER A 97 2.67 2.93 -1.42
C SER A 97 2.40 4.08 -0.45
N ASP A 98 1.14 4.42 -0.23
CA ASP A 98 0.71 5.25 0.90
C ASP A 98 -0.09 4.42 1.94
N GLY A 99 0.06 3.08 1.89
CA GLY A 99 -0.65 2.17 2.80
C GLY A 99 -2.16 2.25 2.60
N ASP A 100 -2.90 2.47 3.68
CA ASP A 100 -4.37 2.59 3.63
C ASP A 100 -4.85 3.96 3.10
N HIS A 101 -3.94 4.89 2.79
CA HIS A 101 -4.29 6.22 2.30
C HIS A 101 -4.33 6.24 0.77
N ALA A 102 -5.51 6.51 0.23
CA ALA A 102 -5.66 6.61 -1.22
C ALA A 102 -5.17 7.96 -1.76
N VAL A 103 -4.46 7.95 -2.89
CA VAL A 103 -4.10 9.16 -3.63
C VAL A 103 -5.28 9.58 -4.49
N ALA A 104 -6.13 10.47 -3.96
CA ALA A 104 -7.37 10.89 -4.61
C ALA A 104 -7.14 11.77 -5.85
N ASP A 105 -6.11 12.62 -5.85
CA ASP A 105 -5.80 13.50 -6.97
C ASP A 105 -5.18 12.72 -8.16
N PRO A 106 -5.87 12.64 -9.32
CA PRO A 106 -5.36 11.91 -10.48
C PRO A 106 -4.10 12.53 -11.09
N VAL A 107 -3.87 13.83 -10.89
CA VAL A 107 -2.66 14.52 -11.39
C VAL A 107 -1.45 14.09 -10.55
N VAL A 108 -1.62 13.99 -9.23
CA VAL A 108 -0.57 13.47 -8.33
C VAL A 108 -0.28 12.01 -8.67
N MET A 109 -1.30 11.16 -8.76
CA MET A 109 -1.12 9.75 -9.10
C MET A 109 -0.42 9.57 -10.46
N ARG A 110 -0.83 10.31 -11.49
CA ARG A 110 -0.17 10.28 -12.80
C ARG A 110 1.32 10.64 -12.71
N ARG A 111 1.68 11.67 -11.93
CA ARG A 111 3.09 12.07 -11.72
C ARG A 111 3.88 10.94 -11.05
N CYS A 112 3.33 10.36 -10.00
CA CYS A 112 3.94 9.23 -9.30
C CYS A 112 4.17 8.04 -10.24
N LEU A 113 3.17 7.64 -11.01
CA LEU A 113 3.28 6.52 -11.97
C LEU A 113 4.30 6.82 -13.07
N THR A 114 4.29 8.04 -13.64
CA THR A 114 5.27 8.44 -14.68
C THR A 114 6.69 8.36 -14.15
N TYR A 115 6.93 8.84 -12.92
CA TYR A 115 8.26 8.80 -12.32
C TYR A 115 8.66 7.37 -11.92
N ALA A 116 7.74 6.60 -11.33
CA ALA A 116 7.96 5.19 -11.01
C ALA A 116 8.34 4.38 -12.28
N ARG A 117 7.67 4.64 -13.41
CA ARG A 117 7.99 4.00 -14.70
C ARG A 117 9.43 4.24 -15.12
N SER A 118 9.96 5.46 -14.97
CA SER A 118 11.33 5.80 -15.36
C SER A 118 12.38 5.04 -14.55
N MET A 119 12.04 4.58 -13.35
CA MET A 119 12.91 3.81 -12.44
C MET A 119 12.61 2.30 -12.46
N GLY A 120 11.58 1.86 -13.20
CA GLY A 120 11.11 0.47 -13.14
C GLY A 120 10.49 0.08 -11.79
N ALA A 121 10.12 1.06 -10.96
CA ALA A 121 9.58 0.84 -9.63
C ALA A 121 8.13 0.36 -9.67
N LEU A 122 7.72 -0.44 -8.67
CA LEU A 122 6.35 -0.90 -8.47
C LEU A 122 5.60 0.11 -7.59
N VAL A 123 4.42 0.53 -8.03
CA VAL A 123 3.46 1.29 -7.22
C VAL A 123 2.38 0.34 -6.71
N ILE A 124 2.17 0.34 -5.41
CA ILE A 124 1.13 -0.43 -4.72
C ILE A 124 0.12 0.58 -4.17
N HIS A 125 -1.14 0.47 -4.56
CA HIS A 125 -2.15 1.45 -4.17
C HIS A 125 -3.42 0.75 -3.69
N HIS A 126 -3.96 1.23 -2.57
CA HIS A 126 -5.28 0.85 -2.06
C HIS A 126 -6.35 1.71 -2.75
N PRO A 127 -7.02 1.18 -3.79
CA PRO A 127 -7.92 1.99 -4.62
C PRO A 127 -9.28 2.13 -3.97
N GLN A 128 -9.45 3.08 -3.07
CA GLN A 128 -10.73 3.36 -2.42
C GLN A 128 -11.00 4.86 -2.40
N GLU A 129 -12.09 5.30 -3.04
CA GLU A 129 -12.47 6.72 -3.08
C GLU A 129 -12.74 7.25 -1.66
N PRO A 130 -11.88 8.14 -1.13
CA PRO A 130 -11.97 8.53 0.28
C PRO A 130 -13.22 9.34 0.61
N ALA A 131 -13.83 10.01 -0.38
CA ALA A 131 -15.07 10.75 -0.17
C ALA A 131 -16.23 9.82 0.22
N PHE A 132 -16.23 8.57 -0.28
CA PHE A 132 -17.21 7.55 0.10
C PHE A 132 -16.79 6.74 1.33
N ALA A 133 -15.49 6.55 1.53
CA ALA A 133 -14.97 5.66 2.57
C ALA A 133 -14.83 6.32 3.95
N ALA A 134 -14.76 7.65 4.02
CA ALA A 134 -14.35 8.41 5.21
C ALA A 134 -15.11 8.08 6.52
N ARG A 135 -16.31 7.52 6.45
CA ARG A 135 -17.12 7.15 7.62
C ARG A 135 -17.57 5.69 7.59
N GLY A 136 -17.17 4.93 6.59
CA GLY A 136 -17.57 3.55 6.43
C GLY A 136 -16.65 2.59 7.19
N CYS A 137 -17.19 1.46 7.63
CA CYS A 137 -16.44 0.39 8.27
C CYS A 137 -16.74 -0.99 7.68
N ALA A 138 -17.61 -1.07 6.69
CA ALA A 138 -17.96 -2.30 5.99
C ALA A 138 -18.46 -1.97 4.58
N THR A 139 -18.35 -2.88 3.64
CA THR A 139 -19.00 -2.74 2.33
C THR A 139 -20.51 -2.74 2.49
N GLU A 140 -21.22 -1.83 1.79
CA GLU A 140 -22.67 -1.79 1.78
C GLU A 140 -23.26 -3.16 1.43
N SER A 141 -24.10 -3.68 2.31
CA SER A 141 -24.71 -4.99 2.17
C SER A 141 -25.94 -5.11 3.07
N PHE A 142 -26.75 -6.14 2.84
CA PHE A 142 -27.84 -6.49 3.75
C PHE A 142 -27.33 -6.67 5.20
N PHE A 143 -26.19 -7.31 5.39
CA PHE A 143 -25.61 -7.53 6.71
C PHE A 143 -25.14 -6.23 7.37
N ALA A 144 -24.48 -5.35 6.62
CA ALA A 144 -24.06 -4.05 7.15
C ALA A 144 -25.27 -3.25 7.63
N THR A 145 -26.35 -3.19 6.81
CA THR A 145 -27.60 -2.53 7.18
C THR A 145 -28.25 -3.17 8.41
N LYS A 146 -28.33 -4.51 8.46
CA LYS A 146 -28.91 -5.24 9.60
C LYS A 146 -28.16 -4.98 10.91
N LEU A 147 -26.85 -4.79 10.84
CA LEU A 147 -26.00 -4.52 12.01
C LEU A 147 -25.85 -3.02 12.32
N GLY A 148 -26.48 -2.14 11.54
CA GLY A 148 -26.38 -0.70 11.71
C GLY A 148 -24.98 -0.14 11.44
N LEU A 149 -24.17 -0.84 10.63
CA LEU A 149 -22.82 -0.42 10.28
C LEU A 149 -22.84 0.62 9.14
N PRO A 150 -22.07 1.71 9.25
CA PRO A 150 -21.93 2.65 8.15
C PRO A 150 -21.24 1.97 6.96
N GLY A 151 -21.94 1.97 5.83
CA GLY A 151 -21.50 1.28 4.61
C GLY A 151 -20.59 2.13 3.73
N VAL A 152 -19.66 1.45 3.03
CA VAL A 152 -18.92 2.00 1.90
C VAL A 152 -19.47 1.37 0.63
N PRO A 153 -19.97 2.16 -0.35
CA PRO A 153 -20.49 1.60 -1.58
C PRO A 153 -19.38 0.89 -2.37
N ALA A 154 -19.66 -0.30 -2.89
CA ALA A 154 -18.70 -1.09 -3.67
C ALA A 154 -18.11 -0.33 -4.87
N MET A 155 -18.84 0.67 -5.38
CA MET A 155 -18.36 1.55 -6.45
C MET A 155 -17.15 2.41 -6.05
N ALA A 156 -16.95 2.68 -4.75
CA ALA A 156 -15.83 3.49 -4.26
C ALA A 156 -14.48 2.86 -4.63
N GLU A 157 -14.38 1.53 -4.50
CA GLU A 157 -13.20 0.76 -4.92
C GLU A 157 -13.06 0.73 -6.45
N ARG A 158 -14.14 0.37 -7.16
CA ARG A 158 -14.11 0.23 -8.61
C ARG A 158 -13.78 1.55 -9.32
N MET A 159 -14.39 2.66 -8.93
CA MET A 159 -14.16 3.97 -9.57
C MET A 159 -12.70 4.39 -9.50
N MET A 160 -12.08 4.26 -8.33
CA MET A 160 -10.67 4.62 -8.17
C MET A 160 -9.75 3.65 -8.91
N LEU A 161 -10.04 2.35 -8.87
CA LEU A 161 -9.29 1.35 -9.61
C LEU A 161 -9.36 1.58 -11.13
N GLU A 162 -10.53 1.82 -11.70
CA GLU A 162 -10.69 2.10 -13.13
C GLU A 162 -9.93 3.37 -13.56
N ARG A 163 -9.90 4.40 -12.69
CA ARG A 163 -9.05 5.58 -12.88
C ARG A 163 -7.56 5.21 -12.90
N ASP A 164 -7.12 4.40 -11.94
CA ASP A 164 -5.71 4.00 -11.84
C ASP A 164 -5.29 3.16 -13.04
N LEU A 165 -6.11 2.22 -13.46
CA LEU A 165 -5.86 1.39 -14.64
C LEU A 165 -5.72 2.23 -15.92
N ALA A 166 -6.56 3.26 -16.09
CA ALA A 166 -6.42 4.19 -17.21
C ALA A 166 -5.08 4.99 -17.14
N LEU A 167 -4.63 5.35 -15.93
CA LEU A 167 -3.33 6.01 -15.75
C LEU A 167 -2.17 5.03 -15.97
N VAL A 168 -2.32 3.77 -15.60
CA VAL A 168 -1.33 2.71 -15.86
C VAL A 168 -1.19 2.49 -17.37
N GLU A 169 -2.30 2.36 -18.10
CA GLU A 169 -2.29 2.27 -19.56
C GLU A 169 -1.57 3.46 -20.22
N LEU A 170 -1.85 4.68 -19.73
CA LEU A 170 -1.23 5.92 -20.23
C LEU A 170 0.28 5.97 -19.96
N THR A 171 0.75 5.50 -18.79
CA THR A 171 2.13 5.68 -18.33
C THR A 171 3.02 4.46 -18.56
N GLY A 172 2.44 3.27 -18.69
CA GLY A 172 3.16 2.01 -18.77
C GLY A 172 3.88 1.66 -17.44
N ALA A 173 3.42 2.18 -16.32
CA ALA A 173 4.01 1.93 -14.99
C ALA A 173 3.66 0.53 -14.48
N ARG A 174 4.50 -0.01 -13.61
CA ARG A 174 4.18 -1.23 -12.85
C ARG A 174 3.27 -0.85 -11.69
N TYR A 175 2.13 -1.51 -11.61
CA TYR A 175 1.09 -1.21 -10.64
C TYR A 175 0.54 -2.48 -9.98
N HIS A 176 0.23 -2.41 -8.71
CA HIS A 176 -0.45 -3.45 -7.95
C HIS A 176 -1.64 -2.83 -7.22
N ALA A 177 -2.84 -3.31 -7.55
CA ALA A 177 -4.05 -2.95 -6.81
C ALA A 177 -4.09 -3.75 -5.51
N ASP A 178 -4.02 -3.06 -4.39
CA ASP A 178 -3.98 -3.66 -3.06
C ASP A 178 -5.38 -3.79 -2.47
N GLN A 179 -5.61 -4.81 -1.64
CA GLN A 179 -6.82 -5.04 -0.84
C GLN A 179 -8.14 -5.06 -1.65
N VAL A 180 -8.10 -5.53 -2.90
CA VAL A 180 -9.29 -5.60 -3.75
C VAL A 180 -10.30 -6.59 -3.18
N SER A 181 -11.54 -6.13 -2.96
CA SER A 181 -12.57 -6.88 -2.24
C SER A 181 -13.91 -6.99 -2.99
N THR A 182 -14.13 -6.18 -4.03
CA THR A 182 -15.42 -6.14 -4.74
C THR A 182 -15.39 -6.83 -6.09
N ARG A 183 -16.55 -7.42 -6.49
CA ARG A 183 -16.68 -8.06 -7.80
C ARG A 183 -16.39 -7.07 -8.94
N GLY A 184 -16.90 -5.84 -8.85
CA GLY A 184 -16.71 -4.83 -9.90
C GLY A 184 -15.25 -4.44 -10.10
N ALA A 185 -14.44 -4.44 -9.04
CA ALA A 185 -13.01 -4.20 -9.13
C ALA A 185 -12.27 -5.41 -9.76
N LEU A 186 -12.62 -6.65 -9.38
CA LEU A 186 -12.08 -7.85 -10.03
C LEU A 186 -12.38 -7.91 -11.52
N GLU A 187 -13.59 -7.53 -11.93
CA GLU A 187 -13.99 -7.43 -13.33
C GLU A 187 -13.18 -6.35 -14.08
N ALA A 188 -12.87 -5.23 -13.42
CA ALA A 188 -12.01 -4.19 -13.98
C ALA A 188 -10.58 -4.68 -14.20
N LEU A 189 -9.98 -5.36 -13.21
CA LEU A 189 -8.66 -5.98 -13.33
C LEU A 189 -8.62 -7.03 -14.45
N ALA A 190 -9.63 -7.90 -14.53
CA ALA A 190 -9.71 -8.90 -15.57
C ALA A 190 -9.77 -8.31 -17.00
N ARG A 191 -10.41 -7.14 -17.16
CA ARG A 191 -10.44 -6.42 -18.46
C ARG A 191 -9.10 -5.76 -18.79
N ALA A 192 -8.35 -5.32 -17.78
CA ALA A 192 -7.05 -4.68 -17.99
C ALA A 192 -5.93 -5.65 -18.38
N GLY A 193 -6.14 -6.96 -18.19
CA GLY A 193 -5.18 -8.01 -18.57
C GLY A 193 -4.19 -8.36 -17.46
N ALA A 194 -3.37 -9.38 -17.72
CA ALA A 194 -2.42 -9.94 -16.75
C ALA A 194 -1.19 -9.04 -16.46
N ASP A 195 -1.04 -7.94 -17.20
CA ASP A 195 0.10 -7.03 -17.09
C ASP A 195 -0.21 -5.79 -16.21
N CYS A 196 -1.34 -5.78 -15.49
CA CYS A 196 -1.71 -4.72 -14.54
C CYS A 196 -1.15 -4.98 -13.16
#